data_15360f893d0929f8ee64b993cea0d770
#
_entry.id   15360f893d0929f8ee64b993cea0d770
#
_cell.length_a   1.000
_cell.length_b   1.000
_cell.length_c   1.000
_cell.angle_alpha   90.00
_cell.angle_beta   90.00
_cell.angle_gamma   90.00
#
_symmetry.space_group_name_H-M   'P 1'
#
loop_
_entity.id
_entity.type
_entity.pdbx_description
1 polymer ?
#
loop_
_entity_poly.entity_id
_entity_poly.type
_entity_poly.pdbx_seq_one_letter_code
_entity_poly.pdbx_strand_id
1 'polypeptide(L)'
;ILVAVGLLFKIGAVPFASWTPDVYTGAPTPVSGWMAVATKLVALVGLMRVLYVGLGAMRWDWQIVLAVVAVASMGVGAIVGLAQTDMKRLLAYSAIAHAGFVLVGVVGAWTTQTGMAEGQTGSVSSVLVYMTAYGLASIGFWLLILMVRRAGGESTEIASWAGIGRSHPWIGVLVVIFVLSFAGIPLTAGFTGKLVVFLAGWRGGYAWLVLIGVLFSLVAAAFYLRIIVVVFFRSAKEGDDPVEVAEPSIAGWITLIVCAVFTIVMGVAPQPIIDLFNQASTFLR
;
A
#
# COMPACT_ATOMS: atom_id res chain seq x y z
N ILE A 1 9.59 0.82 24.21
CA ILE A 1 8.86 -0.35 23.69
C ILE A 1 7.38 -0.03 23.52
N LEU A 2 6.63 0.39 24.55
CA LEU A 2 5.17 0.63 24.48
C LEU A 2 4.77 1.66 23.40
N VAL A 3 5.53 2.72 23.22
CA VAL A 3 5.28 3.73 22.16
C VAL A 3 5.40 3.09 20.76
N ALA A 4 6.45 2.28 20.54
CA ALA A 4 6.64 1.58 19.28
C ALA A 4 5.50 0.57 19.01
N VAL A 5 5.05 -0.17 20.02
CA VAL A 5 3.88 -1.07 19.94
C VAL A 5 2.62 -0.30 19.57
N GLY A 6 2.35 0.85 20.20
CA GLY A 6 1.20 1.70 19.88
C GLY A 6 1.22 2.21 18.43
N LEU A 7 2.41 2.59 17.93
CA LEU A 7 2.57 3.02 16.54
C LEU A 7 2.43 1.83 15.56
N LEU A 8 2.95 0.65 15.88
CA LEU A 8 2.77 -0.56 15.09
C LEU A 8 1.30 -1.01 15.05
N PHE A 9 0.56 -0.88 16.15
CA PHE A 9 -0.89 -1.08 16.19
C PHE A 9 -1.57 -0.12 15.21
N LYS A 10 -1.24 1.17 15.25
CA LYS A 10 -1.81 2.18 14.35
C LYS A 10 -1.47 1.94 12.88
N ILE A 11 -0.28 1.45 12.57
CA ILE A 11 0.14 1.04 11.22
C ILE A 11 -0.65 -0.19 10.76
N GLY A 12 -1.11 -1.02 11.67
CA GLY A 12 -1.72 -2.31 11.38
C GLY A 12 -0.69 -3.37 11.01
N ALA A 13 0.45 -3.39 11.73
CA ALA A 13 1.47 -4.41 11.56
C ALA A 13 1.21 -5.62 12.47
N VAL A 14 1.55 -6.83 12.02
CA VAL A 14 1.42 -8.06 12.82
C VAL A 14 2.44 -8.04 13.98
N PRO A 15 2.03 -8.44 15.20
CA PRO A 15 0.78 -9.11 15.58
C PRO A 15 -0.40 -8.17 15.87
N PHE A 16 -0.24 -6.88 15.77
CA PHE A 16 -1.22 -5.86 16.19
C PHE A 16 -2.25 -5.50 15.08
N ALA A 17 -2.30 -6.26 13.99
CA ALA A 17 -3.11 -5.97 12.80
C ALA A 17 -4.54 -6.51 12.85
N SER A 18 -4.94 -7.26 13.90
CA SER A 18 -6.22 -7.98 13.96
C SER A 18 -7.46 -7.09 13.75
N TRP A 19 -7.40 -5.84 14.18
CA TRP A 19 -8.48 -4.88 14.03
C TRP A 19 -8.68 -4.38 12.58
N THR A 20 -7.63 -4.41 11.77
CA THR A 20 -7.61 -3.75 10.44
C THR A 20 -8.64 -4.34 9.47
N PRO A 21 -8.77 -5.68 9.29
CA PRO A 21 -9.75 -6.24 8.37
C PRO A 21 -11.20 -5.94 8.77
N ASP A 22 -11.51 -6.02 10.05
CA ASP A 22 -12.88 -5.87 10.54
C ASP A 22 -13.31 -4.39 10.51
N VAL A 23 -12.43 -3.48 10.92
CA VAL A 23 -12.70 -2.03 10.87
C VAL A 23 -12.82 -1.54 9.43
N TYR A 24 -11.95 -1.99 8.51
CA TYR A 24 -12.03 -1.54 7.11
C TYR A 24 -13.27 -2.07 6.39
N THR A 25 -13.75 -3.26 6.76
CA THR A 25 -14.98 -3.83 6.21
C THR A 25 -16.21 -3.16 6.80
N GLY A 26 -16.22 -2.89 8.11
CA GLY A 26 -17.39 -2.35 8.81
C GLY A 26 -17.55 -0.83 8.72
N ALA A 27 -16.48 -0.08 8.45
CA ALA A 27 -16.56 1.38 8.34
C ALA A 27 -17.08 1.81 6.96
N PRO A 28 -17.68 3.02 6.86
CA PRO A 28 -17.97 3.64 5.56
C PRO A 28 -16.73 3.73 4.69
N THR A 29 -16.86 3.44 3.40
CA THR A 29 -15.74 3.33 2.45
C THR A 29 -14.80 4.55 2.43
N PRO A 30 -15.29 5.81 2.49
CA PRO A 30 -14.39 6.97 2.58
C PRO A 30 -13.54 6.99 3.85
N VAL A 31 -14.10 6.54 4.99
CA VAL A 31 -13.39 6.46 6.27
C VAL A 31 -12.31 5.37 6.20
N SER A 32 -12.63 4.20 5.64
CA SER A 32 -11.68 3.12 5.43
C SER A 32 -10.51 3.56 4.54
N GLY A 33 -10.80 4.28 3.44
CA GLY A 33 -9.79 4.85 2.54
C GLY A 33 -8.88 5.86 3.26
N TRP A 34 -9.44 6.75 4.06
CA TRP A 34 -8.68 7.69 4.90
C TRP A 34 -7.77 6.94 5.90
N MET A 35 -8.32 5.96 6.62
CA MET A 35 -7.56 5.18 7.60
C MET A 35 -6.45 4.36 6.95
N ALA A 36 -6.66 3.86 5.74
CA ALA A 36 -5.67 3.08 5.01
C ALA A 36 -4.41 3.88 4.67
N VAL A 37 -4.51 5.20 4.55
CA VAL A 37 -3.42 6.07 4.06
C VAL A 37 -2.94 7.05 5.12
N ALA A 38 -3.77 7.99 5.54
CA ALA A 38 -3.34 9.12 6.36
C ALA A 38 -2.84 8.68 7.75
N THR A 39 -3.58 7.79 8.41
CA THR A 39 -3.18 7.33 9.75
C THR A 39 -1.87 6.53 9.73
N LYS A 40 -1.65 5.74 8.66
CA LYS A 40 -0.41 4.96 8.49
C LYS A 40 0.79 5.85 8.21
N LEU A 41 0.63 6.83 7.33
CA LEU A 41 1.70 7.78 7.01
C LEU A 41 2.19 8.49 8.28
N VAL A 42 1.27 9.06 9.05
CA VAL A 42 1.61 9.76 10.30
C VAL A 42 2.26 8.82 11.32
N ALA A 43 1.73 7.60 11.47
CA ALA A 43 2.29 6.62 12.41
C ALA A 43 3.69 6.14 12.00
N LEU A 44 3.95 5.97 10.69
CA LEU A 44 5.28 5.61 10.17
C LEU A 44 6.30 6.72 10.37
N VAL A 45 5.93 7.97 10.09
CA VAL A 45 6.81 9.13 10.36
C VAL A 45 7.10 9.24 11.85
N GLY A 46 6.10 9.09 12.70
CA GLY A 46 6.27 9.05 14.16
C GLY A 46 7.18 7.90 14.62
N LEU A 47 7.00 6.71 14.05
CA LEU A 47 7.84 5.55 14.36
C LEU A 47 9.31 5.81 13.98
N MET A 48 9.56 6.29 12.77
CA MET A 48 10.92 6.62 12.34
C MET A 48 11.56 7.69 13.24
N ARG A 49 10.80 8.71 13.63
CA ARG A 49 11.32 9.76 14.53
C ARG A 49 11.70 9.19 15.90
N VAL A 50 10.86 8.34 16.49
CA VAL A 50 11.16 7.68 17.76
C VAL A 50 12.38 6.77 17.64
N LEU A 51 12.48 5.98 16.57
CA LEU A 51 13.55 5.00 16.40
C LEU A 51 14.89 5.65 16.01
N TYR A 52 14.88 6.56 15.06
CA TYR A 52 16.12 7.11 14.52
C TYR A 52 16.70 8.22 15.41
N VAL A 53 15.83 9.06 15.98
CA VAL A 53 16.27 10.16 16.84
C VAL A 53 16.30 9.72 18.32
N GLY A 54 15.21 9.12 18.82
CA GLY A 54 15.10 8.77 20.24
C GLY A 54 15.87 7.50 20.63
N LEU A 55 15.93 6.50 19.75
CA LEU A 55 16.54 5.19 20.00
C LEU A 55 17.66 4.85 19.01
N GLY A 56 18.29 5.86 18.40
CA GLY A 56 19.35 5.67 17.41
C GLY A 56 20.56 4.87 17.93
N ALA A 57 20.95 5.07 19.19
CA ALA A 57 22.02 4.33 19.83
C ALA A 57 21.71 2.83 20.04
N MET A 58 20.43 2.46 20.12
CA MET A 58 19.95 1.08 20.29
C MET A 58 19.44 0.46 18.98
N ARG A 59 19.94 0.92 17.84
CA ARG A 59 19.40 0.52 16.52
C ARG A 59 19.46 -0.99 16.29
N TRP A 60 20.50 -1.66 16.75
CA TRP A 60 20.69 -3.10 16.58
C TRP A 60 19.61 -3.93 17.25
N ASP A 61 19.07 -3.44 18.39
CA ASP A 61 18.04 -4.14 19.14
C ASP A 61 16.68 -4.03 18.46
N TRP A 62 16.25 -2.79 18.08
CA TRP A 62 14.94 -2.61 17.49
C TRP A 62 14.87 -3.06 16.01
N GLN A 63 15.98 -3.04 15.26
CA GLN A 63 16.00 -3.47 13.86
C GLN A 63 15.57 -4.93 13.71
N ILE A 64 16.08 -5.84 14.55
CA ILE A 64 15.72 -7.27 14.49
C ILE A 64 14.25 -7.46 14.82
N VAL A 65 13.73 -6.79 15.84
CA VAL A 65 12.32 -6.87 16.22
C VAL A 65 11.42 -6.40 15.08
N LEU A 66 11.76 -5.25 14.47
CA LEU A 66 11.00 -4.74 13.32
C LEU A 66 11.13 -5.61 12.07
N ALA A 67 12.26 -6.25 11.86
CA ALA A 67 12.44 -7.20 10.76
C ALA A 67 11.50 -8.40 10.91
N VAL A 68 11.35 -8.96 12.12
CA VAL A 68 10.38 -10.02 12.40
C VAL A 68 8.94 -9.55 12.17
N VAL A 69 8.59 -8.37 12.67
CA VAL A 69 7.28 -7.73 12.44
C VAL A 69 7.01 -7.52 10.95
N ALA A 70 8.02 -7.09 10.19
CA ALA A 70 7.91 -6.90 8.74
C ALA A 70 7.62 -8.22 8.02
N VAL A 71 8.40 -9.29 8.31
CA VAL A 71 8.18 -10.62 7.73
C VAL A 71 6.78 -11.15 8.08
N ALA A 72 6.38 -11.08 9.35
CA ALA A 72 5.07 -11.52 9.79
C ALA A 72 3.93 -10.76 9.08
N SER A 73 4.08 -9.43 8.93
CA SER A 73 3.08 -8.59 8.26
C SER A 73 3.01 -8.89 6.76
N MET A 74 4.13 -9.05 6.08
CA MET A 74 4.17 -9.46 4.68
C MET A 74 3.53 -10.84 4.48
N GLY A 75 3.87 -11.81 5.33
CA GLY A 75 3.36 -13.18 5.26
C GLY A 75 1.85 -13.26 5.51
N VAL A 76 1.38 -12.73 6.63
CA VAL A 76 -0.05 -12.73 6.97
C VAL A 76 -0.86 -11.97 5.92
N GLY A 77 -0.41 -10.75 5.56
CA GLY A 77 -1.12 -9.93 4.58
C GLY A 77 -1.21 -10.59 3.20
N ALA A 78 -0.11 -11.18 2.71
CA ALA A 78 -0.08 -11.82 1.40
C ALA A 78 -0.87 -13.14 1.37
N ILE A 79 -0.66 -14.03 2.35
CA ILE A 79 -1.27 -15.36 2.36
C ILE A 79 -2.77 -15.29 2.65
N VAL A 80 -3.18 -14.53 3.68
CA VAL A 80 -4.59 -14.42 4.04
C VAL A 80 -5.36 -13.59 3.01
N GLY A 81 -4.69 -12.61 2.37
CA GLY A 81 -5.25 -11.84 1.26
C GLY A 81 -5.69 -12.70 0.07
N LEU A 82 -4.98 -13.80 -0.22
CA LEU A 82 -5.35 -14.75 -1.28
C LEU A 82 -6.74 -15.38 -1.07
N ALA A 83 -7.13 -15.62 0.17
CA ALA A 83 -8.38 -16.29 0.50
C ALA A 83 -9.59 -15.35 0.56
N GLN A 84 -9.38 -14.02 0.46
CA GLN A 84 -10.47 -13.07 0.61
C GLN A 84 -11.38 -13.03 -0.61
N THR A 85 -12.69 -12.93 -0.35
CA THR A 85 -13.74 -12.78 -1.37
C THR A 85 -14.39 -11.40 -1.36
N ASP A 86 -14.18 -10.63 -0.30
CA ASP A 86 -14.63 -9.24 -0.15
C ASP A 86 -13.49 -8.27 -0.50
N MET A 87 -13.79 -7.23 -1.29
CA MET A 87 -12.82 -6.26 -1.80
C MET A 87 -12.22 -5.40 -0.68
N LYS A 88 -13.05 -4.93 0.27
CA LYS A 88 -12.57 -4.12 1.40
C LYS A 88 -11.66 -4.95 2.31
N ARG A 89 -12.06 -6.20 2.57
CA ARG A 89 -11.27 -7.11 3.39
C ARG A 89 -9.95 -7.51 2.70
N LEU A 90 -9.97 -7.71 1.38
CA LEU A 90 -8.76 -7.93 0.59
C LEU A 90 -7.83 -6.73 0.68
N LEU A 91 -8.34 -5.49 0.53
CA LEU A 91 -7.54 -4.28 0.68
C LEU A 91 -6.99 -4.10 2.11
N ALA A 92 -7.70 -4.55 3.13
CA ALA A 92 -7.20 -4.53 4.50
C ALA A 92 -5.97 -5.45 4.66
N TYR A 93 -6.02 -6.68 4.14
CA TYR A 93 -4.85 -7.58 4.14
C TYR A 93 -3.74 -7.08 3.22
N SER A 94 -4.08 -6.49 2.08
CA SER A 94 -3.16 -5.73 1.25
C SER A 94 -2.43 -4.66 2.08
N ALA A 95 -3.16 -3.86 2.84
CA ALA A 95 -2.61 -2.81 3.68
C ALA A 95 -1.71 -3.32 4.81
N ILE A 96 -1.95 -4.55 5.33
CA ILE A 96 -1.06 -5.24 6.27
C ILE A 96 0.23 -5.68 5.56
N ALA A 97 0.13 -6.26 4.35
CA ALA A 97 1.32 -6.62 3.57
C ALA A 97 2.18 -5.40 3.23
N HIS A 98 1.54 -4.30 2.79
CA HIS A 98 2.23 -3.04 2.48
C HIS A 98 2.88 -2.41 3.72
N ALA A 99 2.29 -2.55 4.91
CA ALA A 99 2.95 -2.17 6.17
C ALA A 99 4.25 -2.98 6.36
N GLY A 100 4.25 -4.27 6.07
CA GLY A 100 5.46 -5.11 6.09
C GLY A 100 6.51 -4.63 5.08
N PHE A 101 6.13 -4.35 3.84
CA PHE A 101 7.07 -3.89 2.81
C PHE A 101 7.71 -2.54 3.18
N VAL A 102 6.95 -1.59 3.69
CA VAL A 102 7.50 -0.29 4.08
C VAL A 102 8.42 -0.39 5.30
N LEU A 103 8.15 -1.32 6.22
CA LEU A 103 9.02 -1.58 7.36
C LEU A 103 10.41 -2.09 6.94
N VAL A 104 10.57 -2.72 5.77
CA VAL A 104 11.91 -3.07 5.23
C VAL A 104 12.76 -1.82 5.05
N GLY A 105 12.18 -0.74 4.54
CA GLY A 105 12.88 0.55 4.42
C GLY A 105 13.22 1.16 5.78
N VAL A 106 12.32 1.04 6.76
CA VAL A 106 12.57 1.51 8.13
C VAL A 106 13.70 0.72 8.79
N VAL A 107 13.69 -0.62 8.66
CA VAL A 107 14.73 -1.50 9.23
C VAL A 107 16.11 -1.21 8.63
N GLY A 108 16.18 -0.86 7.36
CA GLY A 108 17.44 -0.52 6.69
C GLY A 108 18.19 0.61 7.40
N ALA A 109 17.49 1.56 8.00
CA ALA A 109 18.04 2.74 8.69
C ALA A 109 19.19 3.41 7.91
N TRP A 110 19.08 3.37 6.57
CA TRP A 110 20.08 3.92 5.65
C TRP A 110 19.98 5.45 5.63
N THR A 111 20.93 6.12 6.23
CA THR A 111 20.98 7.58 6.40
C THR A 111 22.38 8.10 6.12
N THR A 112 22.54 9.42 6.01
CA THR A 112 23.87 10.05 5.87
C THR A 112 24.80 9.72 7.03
N GLN A 113 24.27 9.49 8.24
CA GLN A 113 25.08 9.08 9.39
C GLN A 113 25.61 7.64 9.27
N THR A 114 25.00 6.81 8.42
CA THR A 114 25.38 5.40 8.20
C THR A 114 26.16 5.20 6.89
N GLY A 115 26.65 6.28 6.27
CA GLY A 115 27.49 6.21 5.08
C GLY A 115 26.76 6.42 3.74
N MET A 116 25.53 6.99 3.76
CA MET A 116 24.82 7.37 2.55
C MET A 116 25.52 8.55 1.87
N ALA A 117 25.86 8.41 0.60
CA ALA A 117 26.41 9.50 -0.21
C ALA A 117 25.33 10.53 -0.59
N GLU A 118 25.75 11.74 -0.92
CA GLU A 118 24.84 12.76 -1.47
C GLU A 118 24.15 12.25 -2.74
N GLY A 119 22.86 12.59 -2.90
CA GLY A 119 22.06 12.18 -4.05
C GLY A 119 21.48 10.76 -3.96
N GLN A 120 21.83 9.98 -2.94
CA GLN A 120 21.22 8.67 -2.72
C GLN A 120 19.91 8.79 -1.93
N THR A 121 18.96 7.89 -2.21
CA THR A 121 17.69 7.82 -1.47
C THR A 121 17.89 7.12 -0.14
N GLY A 122 17.68 7.81 0.96
CA GLY A 122 17.75 7.27 2.32
C GLY A 122 16.49 6.53 2.72
N SER A 123 16.52 5.88 3.87
CA SER A 123 15.38 5.15 4.44
C SER A 123 14.15 6.03 4.64
N VAL A 124 14.32 7.24 5.15
CA VAL A 124 13.21 8.18 5.39
C VAL A 124 12.54 8.56 4.07
N SER A 125 13.32 9.01 3.09
CA SER A 125 12.83 9.37 1.76
C SER A 125 12.15 8.18 1.09
N SER A 126 12.74 6.98 1.18
CA SER A 126 12.19 5.74 0.62
C SER A 126 10.81 5.42 1.19
N VAL A 127 10.64 5.55 2.50
CA VAL A 127 9.33 5.33 3.17
C VAL A 127 8.31 6.36 2.71
N LEU A 128 8.68 7.65 2.60
CA LEU A 128 7.79 8.71 2.14
C LEU A 128 7.38 8.52 0.68
N VAL A 129 8.32 8.20 -0.21
CA VAL A 129 8.06 7.86 -1.62
C VAL A 129 7.09 6.69 -1.71
N TYR A 130 7.36 5.61 -0.96
CA TYR A 130 6.49 4.43 -0.95
C TYR A 130 5.07 4.74 -0.46
N MET A 131 4.95 5.44 0.66
CA MET A 131 3.65 5.77 1.24
C MET A 131 2.83 6.71 0.36
N THR A 132 3.48 7.61 -0.38
CA THR A 132 2.82 8.47 -1.36
C THR A 132 2.32 7.66 -2.56
N ALA A 133 3.16 6.77 -3.10
CA ALA A 133 2.80 5.87 -4.19
C ALA A 133 1.62 4.97 -3.83
N TYR A 134 1.72 4.28 -2.69
CA TYR A 134 0.66 3.41 -2.16
C TYR A 134 -0.60 4.20 -1.81
N GLY A 135 -0.43 5.37 -1.16
CA GLY A 135 -1.54 6.17 -0.68
C GLY A 135 -2.44 6.66 -1.79
N LEU A 136 -1.88 7.24 -2.85
CA LEU A 136 -2.68 7.75 -3.96
C LEU A 136 -3.35 6.62 -4.75
N ALA A 137 -2.66 5.53 -5.04
CA ALA A 137 -3.28 4.37 -5.66
C ALA A 137 -4.41 3.79 -4.78
N SER A 138 -4.21 3.78 -3.45
CA SER A 138 -5.21 3.31 -2.49
C SER A 138 -6.45 4.20 -2.46
N ILE A 139 -6.28 5.53 -2.35
CA ILE A 139 -7.40 6.49 -2.38
C ILE A 139 -8.22 6.31 -3.68
N GLY A 140 -7.55 6.22 -4.83
CA GLY A 140 -8.23 5.98 -6.12
C GLY A 140 -9.02 4.68 -6.12
N PHE A 141 -8.45 3.59 -5.62
CA PHE A 141 -9.14 2.30 -5.61
C PHE A 141 -10.29 2.25 -4.59
N TRP A 142 -10.15 2.85 -3.40
CA TRP A 142 -11.25 2.98 -2.44
C TRP A 142 -12.42 3.77 -3.01
N LEU A 143 -12.14 4.80 -3.81
CA LEU A 143 -13.19 5.57 -4.49
C LEU A 143 -13.90 4.72 -5.56
N LEU A 144 -13.20 3.84 -6.28
CA LEU A 144 -13.83 2.89 -7.20
C LEU A 144 -14.77 1.94 -6.46
N ILE A 145 -14.39 1.43 -5.26
CA ILE A 145 -15.27 0.58 -4.45
C ILE A 145 -16.56 1.33 -4.07
N LEU A 146 -16.46 2.59 -3.70
CA LEU A 146 -17.63 3.41 -3.35
C LEU A 146 -18.62 3.57 -4.52
N MET A 147 -18.12 3.53 -5.76
CA MET A 147 -18.92 3.75 -6.97
C MET A 147 -19.64 2.50 -7.47
N VAL A 148 -19.12 1.31 -7.17
CA VAL A 148 -19.71 0.05 -7.61
C VAL A 148 -20.80 -0.37 -6.63
N ARG A 149 -22.07 -0.39 -7.10
CA ARG A 149 -23.26 -0.57 -6.27
C ARG A 149 -24.17 -1.65 -6.82
N ARG A 150 -25.01 -2.19 -5.93
CA ARG A 150 -26.20 -2.99 -6.22
C ARG A 150 -27.40 -2.36 -5.50
N ALA A 151 -28.61 -2.88 -5.71
CA ALA A 151 -29.85 -2.38 -5.11
C ALA A 151 -29.78 -2.21 -3.59
N GLY A 152 -28.95 -2.99 -2.88
CA GLY A 152 -28.73 -2.91 -1.43
C GLY A 152 -27.62 -1.97 -0.95
N GLY A 153 -26.92 -1.26 -1.85
CA GLY A 153 -25.79 -0.39 -1.47
C GLY A 153 -24.47 -0.72 -2.15
N GLU A 154 -23.34 -0.50 -1.46
CA GLU A 154 -21.99 -0.79 -2.00
C GLU A 154 -21.81 -2.29 -2.27
N SER A 155 -21.28 -2.65 -3.44
CA SER A 155 -21.00 -4.03 -3.82
C SER A 155 -19.52 -4.35 -3.58
N THR A 156 -19.23 -4.93 -2.42
CA THR A 156 -17.87 -5.22 -1.99
C THR A 156 -17.40 -6.64 -2.32
N GLU A 157 -18.29 -7.54 -2.69
CA GLU A 157 -17.93 -8.88 -3.10
C GLU A 157 -17.17 -8.87 -4.43
N ILE A 158 -15.99 -9.50 -4.48
CA ILE A 158 -15.14 -9.51 -5.67
C ILE A 158 -15.87 -10.13 -6.89
N ALA A 159 -16.68 -11.17 -6.66
CA ALA A 159 -17.42 -11.83 -7.73
C ALA A 159 -18.43 -10.90 -8.42
N SER A 160 -19.00 -9.94 -7.70
CA SER A 160 -19.94 -8.98 -8.26
C SER A 160 -19.33 -7.99 -9.25
N TRP A 161 -17.99 -7.87 -9.26
CA TRP A 161 -17.27 -7.02 -10.22
C TRP A 161 -17.03 -7.72 -11.58
N ALA A 162 -17.60 -8.93 -11.76
CA ALA A 162 -17.42 -9.70 -12.97
C ALA A 162 -17.96 -8.95 -14.21
N GLY A 163 -17.09 -8.71 -15.18
CA GLY A 163 -17.45 -8.08 -16.44
C GLY A 163 -17.59 -6.56 -16.42
N ILE A 164 -17.43 -5.87 -15.26
CA ILE A 164 -17.51 -4.40 -15.17
C ILE A 164 -16.54 -3.72 -16.14
N GLY A 165 -15.33 -4.26 -16.34
CA GLY A 165 -14.36 -3.70 -17.28
C GLY A 165 -14.78 -3.74 -18.74
N ARG A 166 -15.76 -4.60 -19.10
CA ARG A 166 -16.34 -4.66 -20.45
C ARG A 166 -17.54 -3.74 -20.59
N SER A 167 -18.39 -3.65 -19.58
CA SER A 167 -19.56 -2.75 -19.57
C SER A 167 -19.18 -1.29 -19.33
N HIS A 168 -18.16 -1.05 -18.50
CA HIS A 168 -17.65 0.28 -18.16
C HIS A 168 -16.12 0.33 -18.34
N PRO A 169 -15.62 0.46 -19.57
CA PRO A 169 -14.18 0.34 -19.87
C PRO A 169 -13.28 1.28 -19.07
N TRP A 170 -13.75 2.49 -18.77
CA TRP A 170 -12.99 3.47 -17.99
C TRP A 170 -12.73 3.01 -16.54
N ILE A 171 -13.71 2.32 -15.90
CA ILE A 171 -13.50 1.70 -14.59
C ILE A 171 -12.46 0.59 -14.71
N GLY A 172 -12.60 -0.26 -15.74
CA GLY A 172 -11.63 -1.32 -15.99
C GLY A 172 -10.21 -0.81 -16.10
N VAL A 173 -9.99 0.29 -16.84
CA VAL A 173 -8.67 0.93 -16.96
C VAL A 173 -8.16 1.43 -15.63
N LEU A 174 -8.98 2.12 -14.83
CA LEU A 174 -8.58 2.61 -13.51
C LEU A 174 -8.28 1.46 -12.54
N VAL A 175 -9.08 0.40 -12.55
CA VAL A 175 -8.79 -0.83 -11.78
C VAL A 175 -7.43 -1.40 -12.16
N VAL A 176 -7.12 -1.52 -13.45
CA VAL A 176 -5.82 -2.01 -13.91
C VAL A 176 -4.69 -1.14 -13.41
N ILE A 177 -4.78 0.19 -13.56
CA ILE A 177 -3.74 1.13 -13.12
C ILE A 177 -3.43 0.95 -11.63
N PHE A 178 -4.46 0.98 -10.78
CA PHE A 178 -4.25 0.91 -9.33
C PHE A 178 -3.81 -0.49 -8.87
N VAL A 179 -4.40 -1.54 -9.43
CA VAL A 179 -4.09 -2.93 -9.10
C VAL A 179 -2.66 -3.30 -9.51
N LEU A 180 -2.21 -2.89 -10.71
CA LEU A 180 -0.82 -3.09 -11.15
C LEU A 180 0.15 -2.29 -10.26
N SER A 181 -0.26 -1.11 -9.78
CA SER A 181 0.53 -0.35 -8.83
C SER A 181 0.68 -1.10 -7.49
N PHE A 182 -0.39 -1.65 -6.93
CA PHE A 182 -0.31 -2.47 -5.72
C PHE A 182 0.58 -3.70 -5.92
N ALA A 183 0.45 -4.38 -7.05
CA ALA A 183 1.31 -5.50 -7.40
C ALA A 183 2.79 -5.08 -7.51
N GLY A 184 3.05 -3.83 -7.86
CA GLY A 184 4.40 -3.32 -8.09
C GLY A 184 4.94 -3.69 -9.45
N ILE A 185 4.10 -3.61 -10.49
CA ILE A 185 4.50 -3.83 -11.87
C ILE A 185 5.23 -2.59 -12.41
N PRO A 186 6.33 -2.74 -13.18
CA PRO A 186 7.04 -1.61 -13.80
C PRO A 186 6.09 -0.64 -14.51
N LEU A 187 6.51 0.63 -14.60
CA LEU A 187 5.75 1.77 -15.12
C LEU A 187 4.62 2.24 -14.19
N THR A 188 4.54 1.75 -12.96
CA THR A 188 3.61 2.23 -11.94
C THR A 188 4.33 2.77 -10.71
N ALA A 189 3.68 3.68 -9.98
CA ALA A 189 4.23 4.26 -8.75
C ALA A 189 4.58 3.20 -7.70
N GLY A 190 3.80 2.12 -7.62
CA GLY A 190 4.03 1.05 -6.65
C GLY A 190 5.33 0.28 -6.90
N PHE A 191 5.75 0.11 -8.15
CA PHE A 191 7.05 -0.45 -8.48
C PHE A 191 8.18 0.43 -7.94
N THR A 192 8.14 1.72 -8.26
CA THR A 192 9.11 2.70 -7.76
C THR A 192 9.17 2.71 -6.24
N GLY A 193 8.00 2.75 -5.59
CA GLY A 193 7.92 2.70 -4.14
C GLY A 193 8.58 1.47 -3.54
N LYS A 194 8.25 0.26 -4.04
CA LYS A 194 8.87 -1.01 -3.59
C LYS A 194 10.38 -1.01 -3.84
N LEU A 195 10.80 -0.55 -5.02
CA LEU A 195 12.22 -0.52 -5.38
C LEU A 195 13.03 0.32 -4.38
N VAL A 196 12.57 1.53 -4.05
CA VAL A 196 13.35 2.41 -3.16
C VAL A 196 13.41 1.89 -1.72
N VAL A 197 12.32 1.32 -1.17
CA VAL A 197 12.35 0.75 0.19
C VAL A 197 13.18 -0.54 0.26
N PHE A 198 13.15 -1.37 -0.79
CA PHE A 198 13.98 -2.56 -0.85
C PHE A 198 15.46 -2.22 -1.03
N LEU A 199 15.78 -1.21 -1.84
CA LEU A 199 17.17 -0.70 -1.96
C LEU A 199 17.66 -0.13 -0.62
N ALA A 200 16.83 0.59 0.14
CA ALA A 200 17.18 1.08 1.46
C ALA A 200 17.46 -0.07 2.43
N GLY A 201 16.62 -1.11 2.44
CA GLY A 201 16.82 -2.32 3.24
C GLY A 201 18.09 -3.08 2.83
N TRP A 202 18.33 -3.22 1.52
CA TRP A 202 19.52 -3.89 0.99
C TRP A 202 20.81 -3.18 1.40
N ARG A 203 20.87 -1.87 1.18
CA ARG A 203 22.01 -1.02 1.57
C ARG A 203 22.23 -0.96 3.08
N GLY A 204 21.16 -1.09 3.86
CA GLY A 204 21.20 -1.20 5.32
C GLY A 204 21.72 -2.55 5.85
N GLY A 205 22.06 -3.51 4.96
CA GLY A 205 22.57 -4.83 5.35
C GLY A 205 21.49 -5.91 5.55
N TYR A 206 20.23 -5.62 5.26
CA TYR A 206 19.11 -6.55 5.42
C TYR A 206 18.68 -7.20 4.10
N ALA A 207 19.66 -7.66 3.28
CA ALA A 207 19.41 -8.31 2.00
C ALA A 207 18.46 -9.52 2.12
N TRP A 208 18.58 -10.33 3.16
CA TRP A 208 17.69 -11.47 3.42
C TRP A 208 16.22 -11.04 3.60
N LEU A 209 15.98 -9.90 4.29
CA LEU A 209 14.65 -9.36 4.50
C LEU A 209 14.03 -8.86 3.17
N VAL A 210 14.86 -8.26 2.32
CA VAL A 210 14.46 -7.83 0.97
C VAL A 210 14.06 -9.03 0.12
N LEU A 211 14.83 -10.12 0.13
CA LEU A 211 14.49 -11.35 -0.61
C LEU A 211 13.14 -11.93 -0.16
N ILE A 212 12.89 -11.99 1.14
CA ILE A 212 11.59 -12.39 1.69
C ILE A 212 10.49 -11.43 1.22
N GLY A 213 10.77 -10.10 1.22
CA GLY A 213 9.84 -9.09 0.75
C GLY A 213 9.47 -9.27 -0.73
N VAL A 214 10.43 -9.57 -1.59
CA VAL A 214 10.19 -9.88 -3.01
C VAL A 214 9.30 -11.11 -3.15
N LEU A 215 9.57 -12.19 -2.42
CA LEU A 215 8.75 -13.41 -2.46
C LEU A 215 7.30 -13.13 -2.05
N PHE A 216 7.05 -12.44 -0.94
CA PHE A 216 5.69 -12.11 -0.53
C PHE A 216 5.03 -11.08 -1.44
N SER A 217 5.80 -10.22 -2.11
CA SER A 217 5.27 -9.32 -3.15
C SER A 217 4.74 -10.11 -4.35
N LEU A 218 5.40 -11.20 -4.76
CA LEU A 218 4.91 -12.10 -5.82
C LEU A 218 3.63 -12.82 -5.37
N VAL A 219 3.57 -13.30 -4.13
CA VAL A 219 2.35 -13.91 -3.58
C VAL A 219 1.19 -12.88 -3.58
N ALA A 220 1.46 -11.65 -3.15
CA ALA A 220 0.46 -10.59 -3.17
C ALA A 220 0.00 -10.24 -4.60
N ALA A 221 0.89 -10.26 -5.58
CA ALA A 221 0.53 -10.02 -6.98
C ALA A 221 -0.55 -10.99 -7.48
N ALA A 222 -0.59 -12.22 -7.00
CA ALA A 222 -1.59 -13.21 -7.42
C ALA A 222 -3.03 -12.77 -7.08
N PHE A 223 -3.31 -12.24 -5.89
CA PHE A 223 -4.66 -11.77 -5.58
C PHE A 223 -4.99 -10.45 -6.28
N TYR A 224 -4.02 -9.61 -6.58
CA TYR A 224 -4.25 -8.41 -7.37
C TYR A 224 -4.60 -8.76 -8.82
N LEU A 225 -3.85 -9.66 -9.45
CA LEU A 225 -4.15 -10.10 -10.81
C LEU A 225 -5.50 -10.82 -10.88
N ARG A 226 -5.91 -11.54 -9.82
CA ARG A 226 -7.26 -12.13 -9.73
C ARG A 226 -8.36 -11.07 -9.88
N ILE A 227 -8.20 -9.87 -9.34
CA ILE A 227 -9.18 -8.78 -9.52
C ILE A 227 -9.31 -8.43 -11.01
N ILE A 228 -8.19 -8.27 -11.72
CA ILE A 228 -8.20 -7.98 -13.17
C ILE A 228 -8.92 -9.09 -13.93
N VAL A 229 -8.62 -10.35 -13.60
CA VAL A 229 -9.28 -11.51 -14.24
C VAL A 229 -10.79 -11.48 -14.02
N VAL A 230 -11.26 -11.16 -12.81
CA VAL A 230 -12.69 -11.05 -12.52
C VAL A 230 -13.32 -9.91 -13.32
N VAL A 231 -12.71 -8.72 -13.28
CA VAL A 231 -13.24 -7.51 -13.90
C VAL A 231 -13.37 -7.63 -15.43
N PHE A 232 -12.45 -8.33 -16.09
CA PHE A 232 -12.44 -8.40 -17.57
C PHE A 232 -12.90 -9.72 -18.15
N PHE A 233 -12.57 -10.85 -17.52
CA PHE A 233 -12.68 -12.17 -18.13
C PHE A 233 -13.81 -13.03 -17.55
N ARG A 234 -14.38 -12.68 -16.38
CA ARG A 234 -15.54 -13.37 -15.85
C ARG A 234 -16.84 -12.71 -16.33
N SER A 235 -17.90 -13.51 -16.46
CA SER A 235 -19.26 -13.04 -16.71
C SER A 235 -20.02 -13.02 -15.40
N ALA A 236 -20.94 -12.05 -15.24
CA ALA A 236 -21.91 -12.07 -14.13
C ALA A 236 -22.70 -13.38 -14.21
N LYS A 237 -23.08 -13.91 -13.04
CA LYS A 237 -23.93 -15.12 -12.98
C LYS A 237 -25.32 -14.76 -13.42
N GLU A 238 -25.98 -15.69 -14.15
CA GLU A 238 -27.41 -15.58 -14.46
C GLU A 238 -28.22 -15.50 -13.16
N GLY A 239 -29.08 -14.46 -13.03
CA GLY A 239 -29.88 -14.25 -11.84
C GLY A 239 -29.27 -13.32 -10.78
N ASP A 240 -28.02 -12.87 -10.94
CA ASP A 240 -27.46 -11.83 -10.08
C ASP A 240 -28.07 -10.46 -10.40
N ASP A 241 -28.33 -9.66 -9.36
CA ASP A 241 -28.74 -8.26 -9.55
C ASP A 241 -27.70 -7.49 -10.36
N PRO A 242 -28.12 -6.68 -11.32
CA PRO A 242 -27.21 -5.88 -12.12
C PRO A 242 -26.39 -4.95 -11.22
N VAL A 243 -25.11 -4.85 -11.53
CA VAL A 243 -24.22 -3.91 -10.84
C VAL A 243 -24.35 -2.56 -11.54
N GLU A 244 -24.65 -1.55 -10.75
CA GLU A 244 -24.71 -0.16 -11.19
C GLU A 244 -23.40 0.56 -10.82
N VAL A 245 -22.98 1.46 -11.68
CA VAL A 245 -21.85 2.34 -11.40
C VAL A 245 -22.39 3.72 -11.12
N ALA A 246 -22.29 4.16 -9.87
CA ALA A 246 -22.66 5.50 -9.49
C ALA A 246 -21.70 6.51 -10.13
N GLU A 247 -22.23 7.55 -10.78
CA GLU A 247 -21.39 8.63 -11.28
C GLU A 247 -20.77 9.42 -10.10
N PRO A 248 -19.44 9.62 -10.11
CA PRO A 248 -18.81 10.40 -9.06
C PRO A 248 -19.14 11.88 -9.22
N SER A 249 -19.12 12.61 -8.12
CA SER A 249 -19.13 14.07 -8.15
C SER A 249 -17.92 14.62 -8.90
N ILE A 250 -17.94 15.90 -9.24
CA ILE A 250 -16.79 16.59 -9.87
C ILE A 250 -15.51 16.39 -9.04
N ALA A 251 -15.60 16.50 -7.72
CA ALA A 251 -14.48 16.24 -6.82
C ALA A 251 -14.00 14.78 -6.89
N GLY A 252 -14.92 13.82 -7.03
CA GLY A 252 -14.58 12.41 -7.22
C GLY A 252 -13.83 12.17 -8.52
N TRP A 253 -14.27 12.77 -9.63
CA TRP A 253 -13.57 12.70 -10.91
C TRP A 253 -12.16 13.29 -10.83
N ILE A 254 -12.00 14.47 -10.23
CA ILE A 254 -10.69 15.09 -10.02
C ILE A 254 -9.78 14.16 -9.22
N THR A 255 -10.29 13.59 -8.14
CA THR A 255 -9.51 12.66 -7.29
C THR A 255 -9.07 11.42 -8.07
N LEU A 256 -9.96 10.78 -8.83
CA LEU A 256 -9.62 9.61 -9.65
C LEU A 256 -8.54 9.92 -10.68
N ILE A 257 -8.71 11.03 -11.43
CA ILE A 257 -7.76 11.44 -12.47
C ILE A 257 -6.41 11.77 -11.84
N VAL A 258 -6.37 12.54 -10.77
CA VAL A 258 -5.12 12.88 -10.07
C VAL A 258 -4.41 11.61 -9.57
N CYS A 259 -5.14 10.70 -8.93
CA CYS A 259 -4.56 9.44 -8.44
C CYS A 259 -4.03 8.56 -9.59
N ALA A 260 -4.76 8.45 -10.69
CA ALA A 260 -4.35 7.63 -11.83
C ALA A 260 -3.13 8.24 -12.57
N VAL A 261 -3.20 9.54 -12.87
CA VAL A 261 -2.09 10.26 -13.53
C VAL A 261 -0.82 10.20 -12.67
N PHE A 262 -0.94 10.48 -11.37
CA PHE A 262 0.21 10.41 -10.46
C PHE A 262 0.79 8.99 -10.41
N THR A 263 -0.05 7.97 -10.39
CA THR A 263 0.41 6.57 -10.37
C THR A 263 1.25 6.23 -11.61
N ILE A 264 0.86 6.73 -12.77
CA ILE A 264 1.61 6.52 -14.02
C ILE A 264 2.86 7.42 -14.05
N VAL A 265 2.70 8.71 -13.80
CA VAL A 265 3.81 9.68 -13.88
C VAL A 265 4.94 9.31 -12.93
N MET A 266 4.61 8.96 -11.69
CA MET A 266 5.62 8.51 -10.71
C MET A 266 6.24 7.17 -11.07
N GLY A 267 5.53 6.33 -11.84
CA GLY A 267 6.08 5.07 -12.36
C GLY A 267 7.07 5.27 -13.50
N VAL A 268 6.84 6.28 -14.34
CA VAL A 268 7.66 6.57 -15.54
C VAL A 268 8.79 7.56 -15.23
N ALA A 269 8.50 8.60 -14.45
CA ALA A 269 9.43 9.67 -14.11
C ALA A 269 9.46 9.91 -12.59
N PRO A 270 10.06 8.99 -11.78
CA PRO A 270 10.02 9.07 -10.33
C PRO A 270 10.93 10.15 -9.74
N GLN A 271 11.93 10.61 -10.49
CA GLN A 271 13.03 11.44 -9.97
C GLN A 271 12.57 12.71 -9.26
N PRO A 272 11.61 13.52 -9.79
CA PRO A 272 11.19 14.76 -9.12
C PRO A 272 10.60 14.51 -7.72
N ILE A 273 9.87 13.41 -7.54
CA ILE A 273 9.28 13.04 -6.25
C ILE A 273 10.35 12.52 -5.28
N ILE A 274 11.29 11.73 -5.79
CA ILE A 274 12.42 11.23 -4.99
C ILE A 274 13.26 12.42 -4.48
N ASP A 275 13.57 13.38 -5.33
CA ASP A 275 14.37 14.56 -4.97
C ASP A 275 13.64 15.44 -3.94
N LEU A 276 12.34 15.62 -4.10
CA LEU A 276 11.50 16.33 -3.13
C LEU A 276 11.59 15.69 -1.74
N PHE A 277 11.45 14.37 -1.65
CA PHE A 277 11.51 13.66 -0.37
C PHE A 277 12.94 13.54 0.18
N ASN A 278 13.95 13.52 -0.66
CA ASN A 278 15.35 13.60 -0.21
C ASN A 278 15.61 14.93 0.51
N GLN A 279 15.11 16.04 -0.01
CA GLN A 279 15.19 17.34 0.65
C GLN A 279 14.37 17.35 1.97
N ALA A 280 13.13 16.85 1.94
CA ALA A 280 12.26 16.80 3.11
C ALA A 280 12.82 15.90 4.23
N SER A 281 13.59 14.87 3.91
CA SER A 281 14.17 13.93 4.89
C SER A 281 15.18 14.57 5.85
N THR A 282 15.70 15.74 5.51
CA THR A 282 16.62 16.49 6.38
C THR A 282 15.97 17.00 7.66
N PHE A 283 14.64 17.18 7.69
CA PHE A 283 13.87 17.62 8.87
C PHE A 283 13.69 16.55 9.95
N LEU A 284 14.05 15.31 9.68
CA LEU A 284 13.97 14.20 10.66
C LEU A 284 15.32 13.92 11.37
N ARG A 285 16.26 14.82 11.22
CA ARG A 285 17.58 14.78 11.90
C ARG A 285 17.54 15.44 13.26
#